data_4f033d4b7e8ee15283d3223c115fa7dc
#
_entry.id   4f033d4b7e8ee15283d3223c115fa7dc
#
_cell.length_a   1.000
_cell.length_b   1.000
_cell.length_c   1.000
_cell.angle_alpha   90.00
_cell.angle_beta   90.00
_cell.angle_gamma   90.00
#
_symmetry.space_group_name_H-M   'P 1'
#
loop_
_entity.id
_entity.type
_entity.pdbx_description
1 polymer ?
#
loop_
_entity_poly.entity_id
_entity_poly.type
_entity_poly.pdbx_seq_one_letter_code
_entity_poly.pdbx_strand_id
1 'polypeptide(L)'
;MSALTRCLNEEAAAIAAAATRLEASQVDAALDLLDRCADQRAKLVITGVGKSGIVARKIAATFSSIGLMALYLNPLDALHGDLGVVAPEDVALL
;
A
#
# COMPACT_ATOMS: atom_id res chain seq x y z
N MET A 1 14.73 -0.09 -32.09
CA MET A 1 14.11 -0.42 -30.80
C MET A 1 12.59 -0.28 -30.96
N SER A 2 11.83 -1.26 -30.55
CA SER A 2 10.37 -1.21 -30.65
C SER A 2 9.78 -0.22 -29.62
N ALA A 3 8.55 0.22 -29.86
CA ALA A 3 7.83 1.06 -28.91
C ALA A 3 7.67 0.37 -27.55
N LEU A 4 7.38 -0.92 -27.55
CA LEU A 4 7.26 -1.72 -26.33
C LEU A 4 8.58 -1.73 -25.54
N THR A 5 9.69 -1.96 -26.22
CA THR A 5 11.01 -1.97 -25.57
C THR A 5 11.31 -0.61 -24.94
N ARG A 6 10.99 0.49 -25.63
CA ARG A 6 11.14 1.84 -25.06
C ARG A 6 10.28 2.04 -23.82
N CYS A 7 9.02 1.64 -23.85
CA CYS A 7 8.14 1.74 -22.69
C CYS A 7 8.70 0.99 -21.48
N LEU A 8 9.17 -0.24 -21.70
CA LEU A 8 9.77 -1.04 -20.62
C LEU A 8 11.01 -0.38 -20.04
N ASN A 9 11.88 0.16 -20.92
CA ASN A 9 13.08 0.86 -20.47
C ASN A 9 12.75 2.15 -19.72
N GLU A 10 11.76 2.89 -20.16
CA GLU A 10 11.31 4.11 -19.48
C GLU A 10 10.71 3.77 -18.10
N GLU A 11 9.92 2.73 -18.00
CA GLU A 11 9.39 2.27 -16.72
C GLU A 11 10.50 1.82 -15.78
N ALA A 12 11.47 1.05 -16.28
CA ALA A 12 12.62 0.61 -15.49
C ALA A 12 13.43 1.82 -14.98
N ALA A 13 13.66 2.81 -15.82
CA ALA A 13 14.37 4.04 -15.45
C ALA A 13 13.58 4.84 -14.39
N ALA A 14 12.25 4.90 -14.51
CA ALA A 14 11.40 5.59 -13.55
C ALA A 14 11.46 4.91 -12.17
N ILE A 15 11.46 3.59 -12.13
CA ILE A 15 11.59 2.82 -10.88
C ILE A 15 12.96 3.07 -10.24
N ALA A 16 14.03 3.01 -11.02
CA ALA A 16 15.37 3.29 -10.53
C ALA A 16 15.51 4.70 -9.97
N ALA A 17 14.92 5.69 -10.66
CA ALA A 17 14.91 7.08 -10.20
C ALA A 17 14.11 7.24 -8.89
N ALA A 18 12.99 6.56 -8.76
CA ALA A 18 12.20 6.57 -7.52
C ALA A 18 13.01 6.03 -6.33
N ALA A 19 13.78 4.97 -6.53
CA ALA A 19 14.63 4.41 -5.49
C ALA A 19 15.63 5.42 -4.94
N THR A 20 16.17 6.31 -5.79
CA THR A 20 17.13 7.34 -5.36
C THR A 20 16.48 8.47 -4.56
N ARG A 21 15.16 8.64 -4.65
CA ARG A 21 14.42 9.67 -3.93
C ARG A 21 13.89 9.24 -2.57
N LEU A 22 13.98 7.95 -2.25
CA LEU A 22 13.55 7.46 -0.94
C LEU A 22 14.51 7.94 0.14
N GLU A 23 13.94 8.44 1.23
CA GLU A 23 14.69 8.80 2.42
C GLU A 23 14.70 7.64 3.40
N ALA A 24 15.90 7.18 3.78
CA ALA A 24 16.07 6.01 4.63
C ALA A 24 15.29 6.11 5.93
N SER A 25 15.27 7.30 6.57
CA SER A 25 14.56 7.50 7.83
C SER A 25 13.04 7.34 7.68
N GLN A 26 12.49 7.79 6.57
CA GLN A 26 11.06 7.65 6.30
C GLN A 26 10.70 6.20 5.99
N VAL A 27 11.54 5.51 5.22
CA VAL A 27 11.36 4.08 4.92
C VAL A 27 11.39 3.26 6.21
N ASP A 28 12.39 3.50 7.08
CA ASP A 28 12.51 2.81 8.35
C ASP A 28 11.30 3.06 9.25
N ALA A 29 10.80 4.30 9.31
CA ALA A 29 9.60 4.62 10.10
C ALA A 29 8.36 3.89 9.57
N ALA A 30 8.19 3.80 8.25
CA ALA A 30 7.08 3.07 7.65
C ALA A 30 7.17 1.57 7.93
N LEU A 31 8.37 0.99 7.79
CA LEU A 31 8.60 -0.43 8.09
C LEU A 31 8.35 -0.74 9.57
N ASP A 32 8.75 0.14 10.48
CA ASP A 32 8.50 -0.03 11.92
C ASP A 32 6.99 -0.04 12.22
N LEU A 33 6.21 0.82 11.55
CA LEU A 33 4.76 0.82 11.68
C LEU A 33 4.16 -0.51 11.23
N LEU A 34 4.61 -1.05 10.11
CA LEU A 34 4.13 -2.33 9.58
C LEU A 34 4.53 -3.49 10.49
N ASP A 35 5.76 -3.49 11.01
CA ASP A 35 6.23 -4.52 11.93
C ASP A 35 5.40 -4.53 13.22
N ARG A 36 5.13 -3.37 13.79
CA ARG A 36 4.28 -3.26 14.98
C ARG A 36 2.85 -3.71 14.70
N CYS A 37 2.33 -3.34 13.54
CA CYS A 37 1.00 -3.78 13.11
C CYS A 37 0.91 -5.30 13.07
N ALA A 38 1.91 -5.96 12.49
CA ALA A 38 1.98 -7.41 12.42
C ALA A 38 2.13 -8.05 13.82
N ASP A 39 3.01 -7.51 14.65
CA ASP A 39 3.27 -8.03 16.00
C ASP A 39 2.04 -7.94 16.89
N GLN A 40 1.26 -6.90 16.76
CA GLN A 40 0.04 -6.69 17.53
C GLN A 40 -1.18 -7.38 16.92
N ARG A 41 -1.00 -8.08 15.80
CA ARG A 41 -2.10 -8.70 15.05
C ARG A 41 -3.19 -7.71 14.66
N ALA A 42 -2.80 -6.46 14.48
CA ALA A 42 -3.65 -5.43 13.91
C ALA A 42 -3.70 -5.57 12.39
N LYS A 43 -4.50 -4.76 11.74
CA LYS A 43 -4.63 -4.83 10.29
C LYS A 43 -4.12 -3.57 9.61
N LEU A 44 -3.66 -3.74 8.39
CA LEU A 44 -3.36 -2.66 7.47
C LEU A 44 -4.61 -2.37 6.65
N VAL A 45 -5.14 -1.17 6.79
CA VAL A 45 -6.31 -0.73 6.03
C VAL A 45 -5.85 0.15 4.89
N ILE A 46 -6.15 -0.24 3.67
CA ILE A 46 -5.67 0.44 2.46
C ILE A 46 -6.87 0.99 1.70
N THR A 47 -6.79 2.22 1.28
CA THR A 47 -7.86 2.85 0.51
C THR A 47 -7.30 3.68 -0.63
N GLY A 48 -8.16 3.99 -1.59
CA GLY A 48 -7.83 4.83 -2.72
C GLY A 48 -9.02 4.94 -3.67
N VAL A 49 -9.03 5.97 -4.47
CA VAL A 49 -10.08 6.26 -5.45
C VAL A 49 -9.59 5.96 -6.85
N GLY A 50 -10.46 5.36 -7.68
CA GLY A 50 -10.14 5.08 -9.08
C GLY A 50 -9.01 4.06 -9.21
N LYS A 51 -7.99 4.40 -9.99
CA LYS A 51 -6.84 3.52 -10.22
C LYS A 51 -6.04 3.28 -8.94
N SER A 52 -5.95 4.28 -8.06
CA SER A 52 -5.33 4.10 -6.75
C SER A 52 -6.06 3.03 -5.93
N GLY A 53 -7.37 2.92 -6.05
CA GLY A 53 -8.15 1.87 -5.41
C GLY A 53 -7.82 0.48 -5.95
N ILE A 54 -7.58 0.36 -7.25
CA ILE A 54 -7.17 -0.91 -7.88
C ILE A 54 -5.80 -1.34 -7.35
N VAL A 55 -4.85 -0.41 -7.27
CA VAL A 55 -3.53 -0.66 -6.70
C VAL A 55 -3.63 -1.03 -5.21
N ALA A 56 -4.48 -0.34 -4.45
CA ALA A 56 -4.71 -0.61 -3.05
C ALA A 56 -5.22 -2.05 -2.83
N ARG A 57 -6.13 -2.53 -3.67
CA ARG A 57 -6.63 -3.92 -3.62
C ARG A 57 -5.51 -4.92 -3.87
N LYS A 58 -4.63 -4.64 -4.84
CA LYS A 58 -3.48 -5.51 -5.14
C LYS A 58 -2.52 -5.56 -3.96
N ILE A 59 -2.22 -4.42 -3.35
CA ILE A 59 -1.35 -4.34 -2.19
C ILE A 59 -1.94 -5.12 -1.02
N ALA A 60 -3.24 -4.94 -0.73
CA ALA A 60 -3.92 -5.67 0.34
C ALA A 60 -3.85 -7.19 0.12
N ALA A 61 -4.09 -7.65 -1.11
CA ALA A 61 -4.00 -9.07 -1.44
C ALA A 61 -2.58 -9.62 -1.24
N THR A 62 -1.57 -8.86 -1.63
CA THR A 62 -0.17 -9.25 -1.48
C THR A 62 0.22 -9.36 -0.01
N PHE A 63 -0.09 -8.36 0.82
CA PHE A 63 0.20 -8.42 2.25
C PHE A 63 -0.54 -9.56 2.94
N SER A 64 -1.81 -9.77 2.61
CA SER A 64 -2.57 -10.88 3.19
C SER A 64 -1.95 -12.23 2.84
N SER A 65 -1.38 -12.38 1.64
CA SER A 65 -0.76 -13.63 1.21
C SER A 65 0.51 -13.97 1.97
N ILE A 66 1.17 -12.99 2.57
CA ILE A 66 2.40 -13.19 3.36
C ILE A 66 2.17 -13.09 4.87
N GLY A 67 0.92 -13.07 5.29
CA GLY A 67 0.56 -13.17 6.70
C GLY A 67 0.32 -11.86 7.44
N LEU A 68 0.44 -10.70 6.81
CA LEU A 68 0.00 -9.45 7.39
C LEU A 68 -1.47 -9.23 7.03
N MET A 69 -2.32 -9.14 8.06
CA MET A 69 -3.74 -8.87 7.83
C MET A 69 -3.90 -7.50 7.16
N ALA A 70 -4.39 -7.50 5.94
CA ALA A 70 -4.61 -6.28 5.18
C ALA A 70 -5.95 -6.35 4.46
N LEU A 71 -6.65 -5.21 4.40
CA LEU A 71 -7.92 -5.13 3.69
C LEU A 71 -8.02 -3.81 2.93
N TYR A 72 -8.76 -3.85 1.84
CA TYR A 72 -9.13 -2.66 1.10
C TYR A 72 -10.43 -2.09 1.66
N LEU A 73 -10.42 -0.79 1.98
CA LEU A 73 -11.61 -0.05 2.38
C LEU A 73 -12.03 0.87 1.23
N ASN A 74 -13.22 0.64 0.68
CA ASN A 74 -13.79 1.52 -0.32
C ASN A 74 -14.12 2.88 0.30
N PRO A 75 -13.63 4.02 -0.23
CA PRO A 75 -13.86 5.32 0.38
C PRO A 75 -15.33 5.72 0.48
N LEU A 76 -16.16 5.30 -0.47
CA LEU A 76 -17.60 5.57 -0.43
C LEU A 76 -18.28 4.75 0.66
N ASP A 77 -17.91 3.49 0.80
CA ASP A 77 -18.46 2.63 1.84
C ASP A 77 -18.03 3.09 3.23
N ALA A 78 -16.83 3.67 3.36
CA ALA A 78 -16.35 4.29 4.60
C ALA A 78 -17.29 5.40 5.08
N LEU A 79 -17.85 6.20 4.17
CA LEU A 79 -18.81 7.25 4.49
C LEU A 79 -20.17 6.68 4.93
N HIS A 80 -20.45 5.42 4.64
CA HIS A 80 -21.71 4.74 4.94
C HIS A 80 -21.59 3.68 6.04
N GLY A 81 -20.57 3.77 6.87
CA GLY A 81 -20.42 2.94 8.06
C GLY A 81 -19.25 1.98 8.04
N ASP A 82 -18.67 1.65 6.89
CA ASP A 82 -17.56 0.69 6.81
C ASP A 82 -16.29 1.19 7.50
N LEU A 83 -16.21 2.50 7.81
CA LEU A 83 -15.12 3.03 8.61
C LEU A 83 -14.99 2.35 9.98
N GLY A 84 -16.07 1.73 10.45
CA GLY A 84 -16.08 0.94 11.69
C GLY A 84 -15.16 -0.28 11.68
N VAL A 85 -14.65 -0.70 10.51
CA VAL A 85 -13.65 -1.79 10.44
C VAL A 85 -12.29 -1.38 10.99
N VAL A 86 -12.02 -0.08 11.09
CA VAL A 86 -10.77 0.43 11.62
C VAL A 86 -10.81 0.38 13.15
N ALA A 87 -9.79 -0.21 13.73
CA ALA A 87 -9.67 -0.39 15.18
C ALA A 87 -8.41 0.30 15.70
N PRO A 88 -8.29 0.52 17.03
CA PRO A 88 -7.03 0.95 17.62
C PRO A 88 -5.89 0.02 17.19
N GLU A 89 -4.71 0.58 17.01
CA GLU A 89 -3.49 -0.11 16.57
C GLU A 89 -3.45 -0.45 15.07
N ASP A 90 -4.54 -0.26 14.34
CA ASP A 90 -4.53 -0.42 12.88
C ASP A 90 -3.68 0.67 12.21
N VAL A 91 -3.10 0.33 11.07
CA VAL A 91 -2.33 1.26 10.24
C VAL A 91 -3.11 1.53 8.96
N ALA A 92 -3.18 2.77 8.54
CA ALA A 92 -3.84 3.16 7.31
C ALA A 92 -2.82 3.55 6.25
N LEU A 93 -3.05 3.10 5.03
CA LEU A 93 -2.31 3.51 3.84
C LEU A 93 -3.28 4.16 2.86
N LEU A 94 -3.01 5.42 2.56
CA LEU A 94 -3.87 6.22 1.68
C LEU A 94 -3.22 6.54 0.35
#